data_c632b354abd80b7c8bbe19e515a9045f
#
_entry.id   c632b354abd80b7c8bbe19e515a9045f
#
_cell.length_a   1.000
_cell.length_b   1.000
_cell.length_c   1.000
_cell.angle_alpha   90.00
_cell.angle_beta   90.00
_cell.angle_gamma   90.00
#
_symmetry.space_group_name_H-M   'P 1'
#
loop_
_entity.id
_entity.type
_entity.pdbx_description
1 polymer ?
#
loop_
_entity_poly.entity_id
_entity_poly.type
_entity_poly.pdbx_seq_one_letter_code
_entity_poly.pdbx_strand_id
1 'polypeptide(L)'
;HLIHKQLWDKVGGFSEEFNPGDGSDPDLCMKLWNSNVRVFKCISQFKVYHFNSITTRKSNIKLNNGTRQFLLKYGFNPRFFRKYYLKGNNLSNYIDKLKEPKISMIMFFELITNKFKYFYHKILS
;
A
#
# COMPACT_ATOMS: atom_id res chain seq x y z
N HIS A 1 6.88 -2.91 -10.48
CA HIS A 1 7.54 -1.69 -9.97
C HIS A 1 8.91 -1.50 -10.60
N LEU A 2 9.29 -0.26 -10.91
CA LEU A 2 10.65 0.12 -11.27
C LEU A 2 11.18 1.01 -10.14
N ILE A 3 12.23 0.55 -9.47
CA ILE A 3 12.77 1.19 -8.26
C ILE A 3 14.29 1.17 -8.35
N HIS A 4 14.95 2.26 -7.96
CA HIS A 4 16.40 2.29 -7.87
C HIS A 4 16.88 1.26 -6.82
N LYS A 5 17.93 0.48 -7.17
CA LYS A 5 18.42 -0.61 -6.30
C LYS A 5 18.75 -0.14 -4.88
N GLN A 6 19.42 0.98 -4.72
CA GLN A 6 19.76 1.53 -3.40
C GLN A 6 18.51 1.84 -2.55
N LEU A 7 17.40 2.29 -3.16
CA LEU A 7 16.13 2.50 -2.44
C LEU A 7 15.50 1.17 -2.05
N TRP A 8 15.54 0.19 -2.95
CA TRP A 8 15.07 -1.15 -2.67
C TRP A 8 15.79 -1.76 -1.47
N ASP A 9 17.11 -1.71 -1.47
CA ASP A 9 17.96 -2.25 -0.39
C ASP A 9 17.70 -1.50 0.92
N LYS A 10 17.59 -0.16 0.85
CA LYS A 10 17.30 0.70 2.02
C LYS A 10 15.97 0.37 2.70
N VAL A 11 14.93 0.06 1.93
CA VAL A 11 13.61 -0.25 2.50
C VAL A 11 13.40 -1.74 2.76
N GLY A 12 14.35 -2.60 2.38
CA GLY A 12 14.30 -4.05 2.60
C GLY A 12 13.31 -4.77 1.67
N GLY A 13 13.08 -4.25 0.46
CA GLY A 13 12.24 -4.91 -0.54
C GLY A 13 10.80 -5.18 -0.11
N PHE A 14 10.21 -6.31 -0.54
CA PHE A 14 8.90 -6.77 -0.07
C PHE A 14 9.00 -7.39 1.33
N SER A 15 7.98 -7.16 2.14
CA SER A 15 7.91 -7.70 3.51
C SER A 15 7.28 -9.09 3.51
N GLU A 16 7.92 -10.05 4.18
CA GLU A 16 7.50 -11.46 4.20
C GLU A 16 6.12 -11.68 4.83
N GLU A 17 5.72 -10.83 5.76
CA GLU A 17 4.41 -10.92 6.42
C GLU A 17 3.22 -10.79 5.48
N PHE A 18 3.45 -10.30 4.25
CA PHE A 18 2.43 -10.23 3.20
C PHE A 18 2.45 -11.44 2.25
N ASN A 19 3.31 -12.43 2.48
CA ASN A 19 3.42 -13.63 1.67
C ASN A 19 2.74 -14.83 2.37
N PRO A 20 1.92 -15.64 1.66
CA PRO A 20 1.40 -15.41 0.32
C PRO A 20 0.10 -14.59 0.37
N GLY A 21 -0.02 -13.60 -0.50
CA GLY A 21 -1.29 -12.86 -0.63
C GLY A 21 -1.14 -11.41 -1.02
N ASP A 22 -2.18 -10.63 -0.69
CA ASP A 22 -2.28 -9.23 -1.02
C ASP A 22 -1.57 -8.33 -0.01
N GLY A 23 -1.25 -7.09 -0.41
CA GLY A 23 -0.77 -6.05 0.50
C GLY A 23 0.71 -5.72 0.37
N SER A 24 1.50 -6.53 -0.34
CA SER A 24 2.94 -6.28 -0.55
C SER A 24 3.21 -4.99 -1.34
N ASP A 25 2.42 -4.71 -2.38
CA ASP A 25 2.58 -3.48 -3.18
C ASP A 25 2.32 -2.20 -2.38
N PRO A 26 1.19 -2.05 -1.67
CA PRO A 26 0.98 -0.88 -0.82
C PRO A 26 1.97 -0.81 0.35
N ASP A 27 2.42 -1.93 0.90
CA ASP A 27 3.47 -1.96 1.94
C ASP A 27 4.78 -1.39 1.42
N LEU A 28 5.24 -1.84 0.25
CA LEU A 28 6.43 -1.30 -0.37
C LEU A 28 6.31 0.20 -0.64
N CYS A 29 5.16 0.64 -1.17
CA CYS A 29 4.90 2.07 -1.39
C CYS A 29 4.93 2.86 -0.08
N MET A 30 4.40 2.31 1.02
CA MET A 30 4.43 2.95 2.33
C MET A 30 5.84 3.02 2.92
N LYS A 31 6.66 1.97 2.75
CA LYS A 31 8.08 1.98 3.16
C LYS A 31 8.88 3.02 2.39
N LEU A 32 8.64 3.14 1.08
CA LEU A 32 9.24 4.18 0.25
C LEU A 32 8.80 5.58 0.71
N TRP A 33 7.52 5.76 1.00
CA TRP A 33 7.01 7.02 1.56
C TRP A 33 7.71 7.39 2.87
N ASN A 34 7.82 6.46 3.80
CA ASN A 34 8.52 6.65 5.08
C ASN A 34 10.02 6.94 4.90
N SER A 35 10.60 6.50 3.79
CA SER A 35 11.96 6.83 3.38
C SER A 35 12.07 8.15 2.61
N ASN A 36 11.04 9.00 2.69
CA ASN A 36 10.95 10.32 2.05
C ASN A 36 10.88 10.29 0.51
N VAL A 37 10.48 9.17 -0.09
CA VAL A 37 10.15 9.13 -1.52
C VAL A 37 8.80 9.80 -1.72
N ARG A 38 8.76 10.77 -2.65
CA ARG A 38 7.54 11.56 -2.94
C ARG A 38 7.17 11.55 -4.42
N VAL A 39 7.88 10.77 -5.23
CA VAL A 39 7.60 10.63 -6.66
C VAL A 39 7.19 9.19 -6.94
N PHE A 40 5.93 9.02 -7.26
CA PHE A 40 5.33 7.76 -7.69
C PHE A 40 4.69 8.04 -9.06
N LYS A 41 5.20 7.41 -10.12
CA LYS A 41 4.73 7.66 -11.49
C LYS A 41 4.14 6.40 -12.09
N CYS A 42 3.01 6.56 -12.77
CA CYS A 42 2.49 5.57 -13.69
C CYS A 42 3.03 5.89 -15.09
N ILE A 43 3.72 4.94 -15.72
CA ILE A 43 4.31 5.12 -17.03
C ILE A 43 3.47 4.33 -18.03
N SER A 44 2.60 5.01 -18.76
CA SER A 44 1.66 4.40 -19.70
C SER A 44 2.33 3.75 -20.92
N GLN A 45 3.56 4.18 -21.24
CA GLN A 45 4.35 3.65 -22.35
C GLN A 45 4.87 2.22 -22.08
N PHE A 46 5.02 1.84 -20.80
CA PHE A 46 5.46 0.51 -20.40
C PHE A 46 4.28 -0.27 -19.83
N LYS A 47 3.78 -1.21 -20.62
CA LYS A 47 2.65 -2.05 -20.22
C LYS A 47 3.19 -3.40 -19.73
N VAL A 48 2.77 -3.80 -18.54
CA VAL A 48 2.98 -5.15 -18.01
C VAL A 48 1.63 -5.85 -17.95
N TYR A 49 1.51 -6.98 -18.63
CA TYR A 49 0.31 -7.80 -18.57
C TYR A 49 0.37 -8.70 -17.34
N HIS A 50 -0.54 -8.51 -16.41
CA HIS A 50 -0.68 -9.37 -15.24
C HIS A 50 -1.72 -10.46 -15.53
N PHE A 51 -1.26 -11.65 -15.83
CA PHE A 51 -2.13 -12.80 -15.97
C PHE A 51 -2.50 -13.31 -14.57
N ASN A 52 -3.73 -13.06 -14.14
CA ASN A 52 -4.25 -13.63 -12.90
C ASN A 52 -4.09 -15.17 -12.96
N SER A 53 -3.14 -15.69 -12.22
CA SER A 53 -2.81 -17.10 -12.22
C SER A 53 -3.99 -17.91 -11.69
N ILE A 54 -4.61 -18.71 -12.56
CA ILE A 54 -5.63 -19.69 -12.20
C ILE A 54 -5.06 -20.69 -11.18
N THR A 55 -3.74 -20.92 -11.23
CA THR A 55 -3.00 -21.82 -10.33
C THR A 55 -3.11 -21.37 -8.86
N THR A 56 -3.02 -20.06 -8.59
CA THR A 56 -3.13 -19.53 -7.22
C THR A 56 -4.54 -19.72 -6.64
N ARG A 57 -5.57 -19.68 -7.48
CA ARG A 57 -6.97 -19.93 -7.07
C ARG A 57 -7.28 -21.41 -6.83
N LYS A 58 -6.53 -22.31 -7.47
CA LYS A 58 -6.69 -23.76 -7.35
C LYS A 58 -5.75 -24.37 -6.30
N SER A 59 -4.76 -23.62 -5.81
CA SER A 59 -3.89 -24.08 -4.73
C SER A 59 -4.63 -23.97 -3.40
N ASN A 60 -4.51 -24.99 -2.55
CA ASN A 60 -4.99 -24.97 -1.15
C ASN A 60 -4.17 -24.03 -0.24
N ILE A 61 -3.42 -23.09 -0.81
CA ILE A 61 -2.62 -22.14 -0.06
C ILE A 61 -3.57 -21.12 0.57
N LYS A 62 -3.60 -21.07 1.89
CA LYS A 62 -4.33 -20.05 2.64
C LYS A 62 -3.66 -18.70 2.44
N LEU A 63 -4.28 -17.83 1.65
CA LEU A 63 -3.80 -16.47 1.46
C LEU A 63 -3.97 -15.67 2.76
N ASN A 64 -3.01 -14.77 3.02
CA ASN A 64 -3.13 -13.83 4.12
C ASN A 64 -4.19 -12.75 3.84
N ASN A 65 -4.64 -12.04 4.88
CA ASN A 65 -5.47 -10.85 4.73
C ASN A 65 -4.56 -9.62 4.73
N GLY A 66 -4.03 -9.27 3.56
CA GLY A 66 -3.09 -8.15 3.42
C GLY A 66 -3.67 -6.80 3.83
N THR A 67 -4.98 -6.59 3.68
CA THR A 67 -5.65 -5.37 4.19
C THR A 67 -5.58 -5.28 5.70
N ARG A 68 -5.82 -6.40 6.40
CA ARG A 68 -5.70 -6.48 7.86
C ARG A 68 -4.26 -6.32 8.31
N GLN A 69 -3.31 -6.99 7.66
CA GLN A 69 -1.88 -6.88 7.96
C GLN A 69 -1.40 -5.43 7.81
N PHE A 70 -1.76 -4.78 6.72
CA PHE A 70 -1.40 -3.38 6.49
C PHE A 70 -2.01 -2.44 7.55
N LEU A 71 -3.29 -2.66 7.91
CA LEU A 71 -3.96 -1.89 8.96
C LEU A 71 -3.24 -2.05 10.31
N LEU A 72 -2.88 -3.28 10.68
CA LEU A 72 -2.16 -3.55 11.94
C LEU A 72 -0.73 -2.97 11.94
N LYS A 73 -0.08 -2.91 10.79
CA LYS A 73 1.28 -2.36 10.65
C LYS A 73 1.30 -0.83 10.70
N TYR A 74 0.34 -0.17 10.02
CA TYR A 74 0.38 1.28 9.79
C TYR A 74 -0.74 2.08 10.47
N GLY A 75 -1.72 1.41 11.06
CA GLY A 75 -2.85 2.05 11.77
C GLY A 75 -3.97 2.54 10.86
N PHE A 76 -3.87 2.33 9.55
CA PHE A 76 -4.90 2.60 8.55
C PHE A 76 -4.78 1.61 7.38
N ASN A 77 -5.86 1.47 6.60
CA ASN A 77 -5.91 0.49 5.52
C ASN A 77 -5.24 1.00 4.22
N PRO A 78 -4.92 0.10 3.24
CA PRO A 78 -4.28 0.49 1.97
C PRO A 78 -5.09 1.49 1.15
N ARG A 79 -6.44 1.45 1.24
CA ARG A 79 -7.32 2.38 0.53
C ARG A 79 -7.14 3.81 1.02
N PHE A 80 -7.01 3.98 2.35
CA PHE A 80 -6.74 5.28 2.98
C PHE A 80 -5.39 5.83 2.50
N PHE A 81 -4.33 4.99 2.52
CA PHE A 81 -3.01 5.38 2.03
C PHE A 81 -3.06 5.84 0.58
N ARG A 82 -3.65 5.02 -0.31
CA ARG A 82 -3.78 5.38 -1.72
C ARG A 82 -4.55 6.68 -1.93
N LYS A 83 -5.63 6.90 -1.18
CA LYS A 83 -6.50 8.08 -1.33
C LYS A 83 -5.80 9.37 -0.92
N TYR A 84 -5.16 9.39 0.24
CA TYR A 84 -4.65 10.62 0.83
C TYR A 84 -3.17 10.88 0.57
N TYR A 85 -2.35 9.85 0.52
CA TYR A 85 -0.91 9.97 0.32
C TYR A 85 -0.52 9.89 -1.16
N LEU A 86 -1.04 8.89 -1.88
CA LEU A 86 -0.71 8.69 -3.28
C LEU A 86 -1.68 9.39 -4.24
N LYS A 87 -2.78 9.99 -3.73
CA LYS A 87 -3.82 10.69 -4.52
C LYS A 87 -4.31 9.87 -5.71
N GLY A 88 -4.60 8.60 -5.47
CA GLY A 88 -4.75 7.51 -6.42
C GLY A 88 -5.75 7.61 -7.57
N ASN A 89 -6.51 8.71 -7.65
CA ASN A 89 -7.45 8.93 -8.76
C ASN A 89 -6.91 9.88 -9.83
N ASN A 90 -5.73 10.49 -9.64
CA ASN A 90 -5.17 11.51 -10.52
C ASN A 90 -3.71 11.21 -10.94
N LEU A 91 -3.31 9.94 -10.95
CA LEU A 91 -1.93 9.53 -11.22
C LEU A 91 -1.44 9.81 -12.65
N SER A 92 -2.35 10.05 -13.60
CA SER A 92 -2.00 10.26 -15.01
C SER A 92 -1.22 11.55 -15.29
N ASN A 93 -1.30 12.56 -14.40
CA ASN A 93 -0.72 13.89 -14.62
C ASN A 93 0.31 14.29 -13.56
N TYR A 94 0.79 13.35 -12.73
CA TYR A 94 1.73 13.70 -11.66
C TYR A 94 3.16 13.85 -12.17
N ILE A 95 3.55 15.09 -12.46
CA ILE A 95 4.93 15.52 -12.67
C ILE A 95 5.54 15.96 -11.32
N ASP A 96 4.72 16.39 -10.38
CA ASP A 96 5.14 16.99 -9.12
C ASP A 96 5.34 15.99 -7.98
N LYS A 97 6.20 16.37 -7.04
CA LYS A 97 6.38 15.63 -5.78
C LYS A 97 5.10 15.63 -4.97
N LEU A 98 4.68 14.46 -4.51
CA LEU A 98 3.58 14.31 -3.56
C LEU A 98 3.95 15.03 -2.25
N LYS A 99 2.96 15.66 -1.64
CA LYS A 99 3.12 16.35 -0.35
C LYS A 99 2.41 15.56 0.74
N GLU A 100 2.84 15.74 1.98
CA GLU A 100 2.12 15.22 3.13
C GLU A 100 0.65 15.67 3.09
N PRO A 101 -0.30 14.75 3.34
CA PRO A 101 -1.71 15.09 3.27
C PRO A 101 -2.08 16.07 4.39
N LYS A 102 -2.77 17.14 4.03
CA LYS A 102 -3.40 18.02 5.03
C LYS A 102 -4.64 17.35 5.58
N ILE A 103 -4.77 17.32 6.91
CA ILE A 103 -5.91 16.71 7.58
C ILE A 103 -7.16 17.54 7.26
N SER A 104 -8.10 16.93 6.55
CA SER A 104 -9.46 17.44 6.36
C SER A 104 -10.42 16.77 7.33
N MET A 105 -11.60 17.34 7.53
CA MET A 105 -12.66 16.72 8.37
C MET A 105 -12.97 15.29 7.92
N ILE A 106 -13.10 15.07 6.60
CA ILE A 106 -13.37 13.73 6.04
C ILE A 106 -12.23 12.77 6.35
N MET A 107 -10.98 13.20 6.16
CA MET A 107 -9.79 12.40 6.47
C MET A 107 -9.74 12.05 7.96
N PHE A 108 -10.08 13.00 8.84
CA PHE A 108 -10.12 12.78 10.28
C PHE A 108 -11.14 11.69 10.67
N PHE A 109 -12.37 11.75 10.16
CA PHE A 109 -13.37 10.71 10.41
C PHE A 109 -12.97 9.33 9.86
N GLU A 110 -12.34 9.29 8.69
CA GLU A 110 -11.81 8.03 8.15
C GLU A 110 -10.65 7.48 9.01
N LEU A 111 -9.80 8.34 9.58
CA LEU A 111 -8.77 7.93 10.54
C LEU A 111 -9.38 7.32 11.80
N ILE A 112 -10.39 7.95 12.38
CA ILE A 112 -11.12 7.41 13.54
C ILE A 112 -11.68 6.01 13.21
N THR A 113 -12.34 5.87 12.07
CA THR A 113 -12.88 4.58 11.62
C THR A 113 -11.78 3.52 11.47
N ASN A 114 -10.62 3.88 10.93
CA ASN A 114 -9.47 2.96 10.84
C ASN A 114 -8.93 2.61 12.23
N LYS A 115 -8.91 3.54 13.18
CA LYS A 115 -8.50 3.28 14.57
C LYS A 115 -9.42 2.27 15.27
N PHE A 116 -10.74 2.41 15.10
CA PHE A 116 -11.68 1.42 15.64
C PHE A 116 -11.44 0.01 15.05
N LYS A 117 -11.25 -0.08 13.74
CA LYS A 117 -10.92 -1.36 13.07
C LYS A 117 -9.59 -1.93 13.56
N TYR A 118 -8.58 -1.10 13.75
CA TYR A 118 -7.29 -1.50 14.29
C TYR A 118 -7.43 -2.14 15.67
N PHE A 119 -8.12 -1.47 16.62
CA PHE A 119 -8.33 -1.99 17.96
C PHE A 119 -9.15 -3.29 17.94
N TYR A 120 -10.23 -3.32 17.15
CA TYR A 120 -11.03 -4.54 16.97
C TYR A 120 -10.16 -5.73 16.52
N HIS A 121 -9.35 -5.56 15.49
CA HIS A 121 -8.49 -6.63 15.01
C HIS A 121 -7.34 -6.98 15.95
N LYS A 122 -6.87 -6.02 16.75
CA LYS A 122 -5.82 -6.26 17.73
C LYS A 122 -6.32 -7.07 18.94
N ILE A 123 -7.58 -6.88 19.34
CA ILE A 123 -8.18 -7.63 20.46
C ILE A 123 -8.47 -9.08 20.04
N LEU A 124 -8.82 -9.30 18.76
CA LEU A 124 -9.15 -10.63 18.22
C LEU A 124 -7.92 -11.40 17.69
N SER A 125 -6.73 -10.89 17.85
CA SER A 125 -5.46 -11.55 17.48
C SER A 125 -4.84 -12.25 18.64
#